data_80fa0e0c842c979b89f4c6202dc1d945
#
_entry.id   80fa0e0c842c979b89f4c6202dc1d945
#
_cell.length_a   1.000
_cell.length_b   1.000
_cell.length_c   1.000
_cell.angle_alpha   90.00
_cell.angle_beta   90.00
_cell.angle_gamma   90.00
#
_symmetry.space_group_name_H-M   'P 1'
#
loop_
_entity.id
_entity.type
_entity.pdbx_description
1 polymer ?
#
loop_
_entity_poly.entity_id
_entity_poly.type
_entity_poly.pdbx_seq_one_letter_code
_entity_poly.pdbx_strand_id
1 'polypeptide(L)'
;MGGPPQHPPAVYYADTLTCYSFSKSLSLPGERIGYVAANPRCEMADRIVPMCGQISRGTGHNCPASLIQLAVARCLDKTSDLSVYERNMRLLWDELVGLGFTVVRPGGTFYIFPKALEEDAAAFCRKAQAYDLALVPGDTFGCPGYFRMAYCIDTE
;
A
#
# COMPACT_ATOMS: atom_id res chain seq x y z
N MET A 1 -14.37 -7.46 3.16
CA MET A 1 -14.51 -6.00 2.98
C MET A 1 -15.02 -5.73 1.56
N GLY A 2 -16.34 -5.68 1.37
CA GLY A 2 -16.98 -5.42 0.08
C GLY A 2 -17.61 -4.03 0.09
N GLY A 3 -16.84 -2.99 -0.21
CA GLY A 3 -17.41 -1.72 -0.60
C GLY A 3 -18.05 -1.82 -1.99
N PRO A 4 -18.92 -0.87 -2.40
CA PRO A 4 -19.45 -0.84 -3.75
C PRO A 4 -18.31 -0.83 -4.76
N PRO A 5 -18.49 -1.43 -5.96
CA PRO A 5 -17.46 -1.45 -6.99
C PRO A 5 -17.05 -0.02 -7.33
N GLN A 6 -15.79 0.30 -7.09
CA GLN A 6 -15.24 1.61 -7.45
C GLN A 6 -14.86 1.57 -8.93
N HIS A 7 -15.49 2.42 -9.72
CA HIS A 7 -15.07 2.58 -11.11
C HIS A 7 -13.72 3.31 -11.16
N PRO A 8 -12.76 2.82 -11.95
CA PRO A 8 -11.48 3.49 -12.10
C PRO A 8 -11.67 4.89 -12.73
N PRO A 9 -10.83 5.88 -12.40
CA PRO A 9 -10.90 7.24 -12.95
C PRO A 9 -10.97 7.29 -14.48
N ALA A 10 -10.36 6.33 -15.17
CA ALA A 10 -10.39 6.18 -16.62
C ALA A 10 -11.80 6.04 -17.21
N VAL A 11 -12.81 5.68 -16.42
CA VAL A 11 -14.21 5.64 -16.87
C VAL A 11 -14.76 7.06 -17.05
N TYR A 12 -14.33 7.99 -16.20
CA TYR A 12 -14.86 9.36 -16.14
C TYR A 12 -14.03 10.37 -16.92
N TYR A 13 -12.72 10.15 -17.02
CA TYR A 13 -11.80 11.09 -17.63
C TYR A 13 -10.88 10.42 -18.65
N ALA A 14 -10.87 10.98 -19.87
CA ALA A 14 -10.12 10.40 -20.99
C ALA A 14 -8.59 10.45 -20.76
N ASP A 15 -8.07 11.58 -20.31
CA ASP A 15 -6.62 11.77 -20.09
C ASP A 15 -6.16 11.15 -18.76
N THR A 16 -6.39 9.85 -18.63
CA THR A 16 -6.05 9.09 -17.41
C THR A 16 -4.92 8.11 -17.68
N LEU A 17 -3.90 8.15 -16.83
CA LEU A 17 -2.85 7.13 -16.71
C LEU A 17 -3.07 6.36 -15.43
N THR A 18 -3.13 5.04 -15.52
CA THR A 18 -3.22 4.14 -14.37
C THR A 18 -1.86 3.55 -14.08
N CYS A 19 -1.33 3.81 -12.89
CA CYS A 19 -0.14 3.15 -12.37
C CYS A 19 -0.58 2.07 -11.37
N TYR A 20 -0.17 0.83 -11.59
CA TYR A 20 -0.50 -0.29 -10.73
C TYR A 20 0.75 -1.04 -10.29
N SER A 21 0.74 -1.54 -9.05
CA SER A 21 1.82 -2.33 -8.48
C SER A 21 1.28 -3.65 -7.91
N PHE A 22 1.92 -4.76 -8.24
CA PHE A 22 1.61 -6.07 -7.67
C PHE A 22 2.22 -6.30 -6.29
N SER A 23 2.97 -5.33 -5.77
CA SER A 23 3.61 -5.41 -4.44
C SER A 23 2.63 -5.74 -3.31
N LYS A 24 1.37 -5.31 -3.43
CA LYS A 24 0.34 -5.48 -2.39
C LYS A 24 -0.65 -6.58 -2.73
N SER A 25 -1.22 -6.55 -3.93
CA SER A 25 -2.27 -7.50 -4.35
C SER A 25 -1.78 -8.95 -4.42
N LEU A 26 -0.52 -9.17 -4.78
CA LEU A 26 0.10 -10.50 -4.85
C LEU A 26 1.18 -10.73 -3.79
N SER A 27 1.36 -9.81 -2.83
CA SER A 27 2.42 -9.88 -1.81
C SER A 27 3.83 -10.04 -2.39
N LEU A 28 4.13 -9.32 -3.49
CA LEU A 28 5.41 -9.39 -4.23
C LEU A 28 6.18 -8.06 -4.17
N PRO A 29 6.42 -7.46 -2.99
CA PRO A 29 7.08 -6.15 -2.93
C PRO A 29 8.54 -6.19 -3.38
N GLY A 30 9.23 -7.31 -3.19
CA GLY A 30 10.63 -7.50 -3.58
C GLY A 30 10.84 -7.65 -5.08
N GLU A 31 9.84 -8.12 -5.82
CA GLU A 31 9.94 -8.40 -7.26
C GLU A 31 9.86 -7.17 -8.15
N ARG A 32 9.56 -6.02 -7.57
CA ARG A 32 9.53 -4.70 -8.24
C ARG A 32 8.72 -4.69 -9.55
N ILE A 33 7.53 -5.31 -9.54
CA ILE A 33 6.68 -5.45 -10.71
C ILE A 33 5.39 -4.64 -10.61
N GLY A 34 5.06 -3.96 -11.69
CA GLY A 34 3.85 -3.16 -11.88
C GLY A 34 3.70 -2.77 -13.33
N TYR A 35 2.73 -1.94 -13.64
CA TYR A 35 2.52 -1.42 -14.98
C TYR A 35 1.99 0.02 -14.98
N VAL A 36 2.18 0.68 -16.10
CA VAL A 36 1.49 1.92 -16.45
C VAL A 36 0.59 1.65 -17.65
N ALA A 37 -0.67 2.00 -17.55
CA ALA A 37 -1.63 1.90 -18.63
C ALA A 37 -2.25 3.26 -18.95
N ALA A 38 -2.25 3.66 -20.20
CA ALA A 38 -2.98 4.83 -20.65
C ALA A 38 -4.41 4.44 -21.02
N ASN A 39 -5.37 5.31 -20.72
CA ASN A 39 -6.73 5.17 -21.22
C ASN A 39 -6.69 5.18 -22.76
N PRO A 40 -7.35 4.23 -23.46
CA PRO A 40 -7.40 4.22 -24.93
C PRO A 40 -7.99 5.50 -25.55
N ARG A 41 -8.75 6.28 -24.80
CA ARG A 41 -9.29 7.57 -25.22
C ARG A 41 -8.35 8.76 -25.01
N CYS A 42 -7.20 8.54 -24.36
CA CYS A 42 -6.20 9.59 -24.17
C CYS A 42 -5.48 9.87 -25.50
N GLU A 43 -5.60 11.09 -26.02
CA GLU A 43 -5.00 11.50 -27.31
C GLU A 43 -3.47 11.38 -27.31
N MET A 44 -2.84 11.47 -26.15
CA MET A 44 -1.38 11.39 -25.99
C MET A 44 -0.86 9.98 -25.63
N ALA A 45 -1.74 8.97 -25.56
CA ALA A 45 -1.36 7.61 -25.13
C ALA A 45 -0.16 7.05 -25.89
N ASP A 46 -0.17 7.16 -27.24
CA ASP A 46 0.87 6.66 -28.14
C ASP A 46 2.24 7.34 -27.95
N ARG A 47 2.27 8.50 -27.32
CA ARG A 47 3.51 9.22 -26.99
C ARG A 47 3.96 8.95 -25.57
N ILE A 48 3.01 8.97 -24.62
CA ILE A 48 3.30 8.85 -23.18
C ILE A 48 3.81 7.44 -22.84
N VAL A 49 3.17 6.38 -23.35
CA VAL A 49 3.56 5.00 -23.00
C VAL A 49 5.00 4.66 -23.41
N PRO A 50 5.44 4.94 -24.67
CA PRO A 50 6.84 4.76 -25.04
C PRO A 50 7.83 5.63 -24.22
N MET A 51 7.44 6.86 -23.89
CA MET A 51 8.26 7.75 -23.05
C MET A 51 8.44 7.19 -21.64
N CYS A 52 7.41 6.61 -21.03
CA CYS A 52 7.54 5.92 -19.74
C CYS A 52 8.58 4.80 -19.81
N GLY A 53 8.60 4.02 -20.90
CA GLY A 53 9.59 2.97 -21.12
C GLY A 53 11.01 3.51 -21.28
N GLN A 54 11.20 4.63 -22.00
CA GLN A 54 12.48 5.29 -22.16
C GLN A 54 13.00 5.86 -20.83
N ILE A 55 12.15 6.53 -20.06
CA ILE A 55 12.49 7.08 -18.74
C ILE A 55 12.88 5.94 -17.78
N SER A 56 12.11 4.85 -17.76
CA SER A 56 12.41 3.69 -16.94
C SER A 56 13.81 3.14 -17.21
N ARG A 57 14.20 3.01 -18.49
CA ARG A 57 15.56 2.60 -18.88
C ARG A 57 16.61 3.62 -18.47
N GLY A 58 16.36 4.89 -18.70
CA GLY A 58 17.28 5.99 -18.37
C GLY A 58 17.54 6.14 -16.88
N THR A 59 16.58 5.74 -16.03
CA THR A 59 16.72 5.73 -14.58
C THR A 59 17.32 4.44 -14.02
N GLY A 60 17.74 3.51 -14.87
CA GLY A 60 18.35 2.24 -14.48
C GLY A 60 17.33 1.17 -14.06
N HIS A 61 16.05 1.38 -14.30
CA HIS A 61 14.97 0.45 -13.94
C HIS A 61 14.32 -0.12 -15.20
N ASN A 62 15.06 -0.94 -15.93
CA ASN A 62 14.70 -1.37 -17.29
C ASN A 62 13.37 -2.13 -17.32
N CYS A 63 13.30 -3.32 -16.70
CA CYS A 63 12.08 -4.13 -16.59
C CYS A 63 12.24 -5.18 -15.48
N PRO A 64 11.12 -5.71 -14.94
CA PRO A 64 11.15 -6.88 -14.07
C PRO A 64 11.69 -8.12 -14.80
N ALA A 65 12.19 -9.11 -14.05
CA ALA A 65 12.62 -10.38 -14.62
C ALA A 65 11.50 -11.06 -15.41
N SER A 66 11.78 -11.63 -16.58
CA SER A 66 10.77 -12.26 -17.43
C SER A 66 10.05 -13.42 -16.75
N LEU A 67 10.72 -14.19 -15.90
CA LEU A 67 10.10 -15.24 -15.10
C LEU A 67 8.96 -14.68 -14.23
N ILE A 68 9.21 -13.55 -13.56
CA ILE A 68 8.21 -12.90 -12.70
C ILE A 68 7.05 -12.33 -13.53
N GLN A 69 7.33 -11.75 -14.69
CA GLN A 69 6.27 -11.27 -15.60
C GLN A 69 5.36 -12.43 -16.04
N LEU A 70 5.93 -13.59 -16.41
CA LEU A 70 5.15 -14.77 -16.79
C LEU A 70 4.36 -15.37 -15.63
N ALA A 71 4.92 -15.38 -14.41
CA ALA A 71 4.22 -15.82 -13.21
C ALA A 71 3.02 -14.92 -12.88
N VAL A 72 3.24 -13.60 -12.85
CA VAL A 72 2.18 -12.60 -12.58
C VAL A 72 1.08 -12.67 -13.64
N ALA A 73 1.42 -12.85 -14.91
CA ALA A 73 0.43 -12.99 -15.99
C ALA A 73 -0.56 -14.16 -15.76
N ARG A 74 -0.16 -15.17 -15.00
CA ARG A 74 -1.02 -16.31 -14.63
C ARG A 74 -1.80 -16.11 -13.32
N CYS A 75 -1.54 -15.02 -12.63
CA CYS A 75 -2.12 -14.70 -11.31
C CYS A 75 -2.91 -13.39 -11.31
N LEU A 76 -3.27 -12.86 -12.47
CA LEU A 76 -3.97 -11.56 -12.57
C LEU A 76 -5.37 -11.57 -11.91
N ASP A 77 -5.98 -12.74 -11.81
CA ASP A 77 -7.26 -13.00 -11.15
C ASP A 77 -7.13 -13.37 -9.65
N LYS A 78 -5.90 -13.43 -9.14
CA LYS A 78 -5.60 -13.81 -7.76
C LYS A 78 -5.27 -12.59 -6.90
N THR A 79 -5.34 -12.80 -5.60
CA THR A 79 -4.88 -11.87 -4.57
C THR A 79 -4.31 -12.65 -3.39
N SER A 80 -3.55 -12.00 -2.53
CA SER A 80 -3.13 -12.56 -1.25
C SER A 80 -4.34 -12.88 -0.36
N ASP A 81 -4.16 -13.76 0.61
CA ASP A 81 -5.22 -14.09 1.58
C ASP A 81 -5.52 -12.87 2.48
N LEU A 82 -6.65 -12.23 2.21
CA LEU A 82 -7.08 -11.05 2.96
C LEU A 82 -7.66 -11.39 4.33
N SER A 83 -7.98 -12.65 4.63
CA SER A 83 -8.55 -13.06 5.90
C SER A 83 -7.56 -12.88 7.06
N VAL A 84 -6.27 -13.13 6.80
CA VAL A 84 -5.19 -12.90 7.76
C VAL A 84 -5.11 -11.41 8.12
N TYR A 85 -5.13 -10.53 7.10
CA TYR A 85 -5.11 -9.08 7.33
C TYR A 85 -6.33 -8.58 8.11
N GLU A 86 -7.51 -9.10 7.80
CA GLU A 86 -8.74 -8.73 8.49
C GLU A 86 -8.70 -9.14 9.96
N ARG A 87 -8.23 -10.35 10.26
CA ARG A 87 -8.07 -10.86 11.63
C ARG A 87 -7.07 -10.01 12.42
N ASN A 88 -5.89 -9.75 11.86
CA ASN A 88 -4.85 -8.94 12.49
C ASN A 88 -5.32 -7.52 12.73
N MET A 89 -6.03 -6.92 11.77
CA MET A 89 -6.61 -5.59 11.89
C MET A 89 -7.60 -5.52 13.06
N ARG A 90 -8.51 -6.49 13.16
CA ARG A 90 -9.50 -6.53 14.25
C ARG A 90 -8.82 -6.66 15.59
N LEU A 91 -7.89 -7.61 15.73
CA LEU A 91 -7.13 -7.83 16.95
C LEU A 91 -6.44 -6.55 17.43
N LEU A 92 -5.63 -5.93 16.54
CA LEU A 92 -4.92 -4.71 16.89
C LEU A 92 -5.85 -3.53 17.18
N TRP A 93 -6.93 -3.39 16.42
CA TRP A 93 -7.88 -2.30 16.65
C TRP A 93 -8.59 -2.45 17.99
N ASP A 94 -9.07 -3.64 18.33
CA ASP A 94 -9.76 -3.93 19.59
C ASP A 94 -8.82 -3.69 20.78
N GLU A 95 -7.59 -4.18 20.71
CA GLU A 95 -6.57 -3.99 21.76
C GLU A 95 -6.18 -2.51 21.93
N LEU A 96 -5.91 -1.80 20.85
CA LEU A 96 -5.54 -0.37 20.93
C LEU A 96 -6.66 0.47 21.52
N VAL A 97 -7.91 0.21 21.14
CA VAL A 97 -9.08 0.90 21.73
C VAL A 97 -9.22 0.55 23.21
N GLY A 98 -9.04 -0.73 23.58
CA GLY A 98 -9.06 -1.19 24.96
C GLY A 98 -7.99 -0.54 25.84
N LEU A 99 -6.81 -0.25 25.25
CA LEU A 99 -5.70 0.47 25.90
C LEU A 99 -5.87 2.00 25.92
N GLY A 100 -6.97 2.52 25.38
CA GLY A 100 -7.28 3.95 25.40
C GLY A 100 -6.71 4.77 24.26
N PHE A 101 -6.17 4.12 23.20
CA PHE A 101 -5.72 4.84 22.01
C PHE A 101 -6.91 5.38 21.19
N THR A 102 -6.77 6.59 20.69
CA THR A 102 -7.66 7.13 19.67
C THR A 102 -7.19 6.62 18.31
N VAL A 103 -8.01 5.80 17.66
CA VAL A 103 -7.67 5.18 16.37
C VAL A 103 -8.90 4.98 15.49
N VAL A 104 -8.79 5.37 14.24
CA VAL A 104 -9.83 5.10 13.23
C VAL A 104 -9.71 3.64 12.80
N ARG A 105 -10.84 2.93 12.76
CA ARG A 105 -10.86 1.56 12.26
C ARG A 105 -10.53 1.54 10.76
N PRO A 106 -9.47 0.84 10.33
CA PRO A 106 -9.13 0.74 8.92
C PRO A 106 -10.24 0.06 8.11
N GLY A 107 -10.64 0.67 6.99
CA GLY A 107 -11.56 0.08 6.02
C GLY A 107 -10.86 -0.77 4.95
N GLY A 108 -9.54 -0.78 4.94
CA GLY A 108 -8.67 -1.50 4.00
C GLY A 108 -7.21 -1.29 4.36
N THR A 109 -6.29 -1.62 3.43
CA THR A 109 -4.84 -1.56 3.65
C THR A 109 -4.33 -2.60 4.66
N PHE A 110 -3.11 -2.48 5.11
CA PHE A 110 -2.49 -3.30 6.17
C PHE A 110 -1.73 -2.41 7.18
N TYR A 111 -2.17 -1.16 7.29
CA TYR A 111 -1.69 -0.22 8.28
C TYR A 111 -2.82 0.25 9.19
N ILE A 112 -2.50 0.47 10.47
CA ILE A 112 -3.33 1.17 11.45
C ILE A 112 -2.58 2.40 11.93
N PHE A 113 -3.31 3.49 12.22
CA PHE A 113 -2.72 4.80 12.45
C PHE A 113 -3.27 5.45 13.73
N PRO A 114 -2.83 4.97 14.91
CA PRO A 114 -3.28 5.48 16.21
C PRO A 114 -2.67 6.85 16.52
N LYS A 115 -3.39 7.63 17.33
CA LYS A 115 -2.82 8.79 18.00
C LYS A 115 -1.92 8.31 19.15
N ALA A 116 -0.71 8.85 19.25
CA ALA A 116 0.19 8.54 20.36
C ALA A 116 -0.42 9.02 21.71
N LEU A 117 -0.09 8.33 22.79
CA LEU A 117 -0.49 8.71 24.15
C LEU A 117 0.31 9.89 24.70
N GLU A 118 1.36 10.28 23.99
CA GLU A 118 2.21 11.44 24.28
C GLU A 118 2.10 12.42 23.11
N GLU A 119 2.33 13.71 23.36
CA GLU A 119 2.28 14.75 22.35
C GLU A 119 3.36 14.58 21.27
N ASP A 120 4.58 14.18 21.69
CA ASP A 120 5.69 13.84 20.79
C ASP A 120 5.61 12.36 20.37
N ALA A 121 4.96 12.11 19.21
CA ALA A 121 4.87 10.76 18.67
C ALA A 121 6.23 10.15 18.30
N ALA A 122 7.22 10.95 17.95
CA ALA A 122 8.55 10.45 17.64
C ALA A 122 9.26 9.95 18.92
N ALA A 123 9.11 10.66 20.05
CA ALA A 123 9.58 10.20 21.35
C ALA A 123 8.86 8.92 21.79
N PHE A 124 7.54 8.86 21.60
CA PHE A 124 6.74 7.66 21.86
C PHE A 124 7.26 6.46 21.06
N CYS A 125 7.48 6.61 19.76
CA CYS A 125 8.01 5.55 18.90
C CYS A 125 9.42 5.10 19.34
N ARG A 126 10.29 6.03 19.76
CA ARG A 126 11.61 5.67 20.30
C ARG A 126 11.51 4.85 21.60
N LYS A 127 10.59 5.19 22.49
CA LYS A 127 10.35 4.40 23.71
C LYS A 127 9.83 2.99 23.36
N ALA A 128 8.97 2.86 22.38
CA ALA A 128 8.44 1.58 21.93
C ALA A 128 9.54 0.61 21.45
N GLN A 129 10.64 1.13 20.88
CA GLN A 129 11.78 0.31 20.45
C GLN A 129 12.44 -0.47 21.61
N ALA A 130 12.37 0.04 22.83
CA ALA A 130 12.87 -0.70 24.02
C ALA A 130 12.05 -1.97 24.32
N TYR A 131 10.90 -2.12 23.69
CA TYR A 131 10.00 -3.28 23.77
C TYR A 131 9.90 -4.04 22.45
N ASP A 132 10.89 -3.90 21.58
CA ASP A 132 10.97 -4.52 20.26
C ASP A 132 9.81 -4.14 19.31
N LEU A 133 9.15 -2.99 19.55
CA LEU A 133 8.09 -2.47 18.71
C LEU A 133 8.62 -1.44 17.69
N ALA A 134 8.62 -1.80 16.41
CA ALA A 134 8.99 -0.93 15.31
C ALA A 134 7.78 -0.09 14.85
N LEU A 135 7.67 1.14 15.37
CA LEU A 135 6.63 2.11 15.02
C LEU A 135 7.21 3.21 14.13
N VAL A 136 6.39 3.77 13.24
CA VAL A 136 6.80 4.88 12.36
C VAL A 136 6.04 6.15 12.77
N PRO A 137 6.73 7.24 13.17
CA PRO A 137 6.09 8.49 13.50
C PRO A 137 5.25 9.06 12.34
N GLY A 138 4.11 9.65 12.68
CA GLY A 138 3.17 10.21 11.70
C GLY A 138 3.66 11.48 11.02
N ASP A 139 4.69 12.13 11.56
CA ASP A 139 5.29 13.36 11.02
C ASP A 139 5.69 13.20 9.55
N THR A 140 6.27 12.06 9.19
CA THR A 140 6.66 11.74 7.81
C THR A 140 5.47 11.60 6.84
N PHE A 141 4.26 11.51 7.38
CA PHE A 141 2.99 11.42 6.64
C PHE A 141 2.14 12.68 6.79
N GLY A 142 2.71 13.77 7.32
CA GLY A 142 1.98 15.02 7.56
C GLY A 142 0.94 14.93 8.69
N CYS A 143 1.09 13.96 9.61
CA CYS A 143 0.16 13.72 10.70
C CYS A 143 0.91 13.66 12.06
N PRO A 144 1.40 14.80 12.57
CA PRO A 144 2.10 14.86 13.85
C PRO A 144 1.22 14.38 15.00
N GLY A 145 1.80 13.80 16.02
CA GLY A 145 1.08 13.24 17.17
C GLY A 145 0.47 11.85 16.93
N TYR A 146 0.66 11.28 15.74
CA TYR A 146 0.21 9.91 15.37
C TYR A 146 1.40 9.02 15.04
N PHE A 147 1.16 7.71 14.99
CA PHE A 147 2.16 6.75 14.50
C PHE A 147 1.50 5.66 13.67
N ARG A 148 2.30 5.03 12.81
CA ARG A 148 1.86 3.94 11.94
C ARG A 148 2.38 2.61 12.44
N MET A 149 1.49 1.62 12.50
CA MET A 149 1.82 0.21 12.67
C MET A 149 1.41 -0.57 11.43
N ALA A 150 2.20 -1.58 11.06
CA ALA A 150 1.83 -2.56 10.03
C ALA A 150 1.30 -3.83 10.71
N TYR A 151 0.29 -4.44 10.10
CA TYR A 151 -0.27 -5.72 10.55
C TYR A 151 -0.23 -6.81 9.46
N CYS A 152 0.69 -6.66 8.50
CA CYS A 152 0.97 -7.64 7.44
C CYS A 152 2.01 -8.68 7.90
N ILE A 153 1.77 -9.28 9.05
CA ILE A 153 2.62 -10.30 9.70
C ILE A 153 1.77 -11.52 10.04
N ASP A 154 2.42 -12.61 10.41
CA ASP A 154 1.72 -13.76 10.96
C ASP A 154 1.02 -13.40 12.27
N THR A 155 -0.10 -14.08 12.56
CA THR A 155 -0.94 -13.75 13.73
C THR A 155 -0.34 -14.30 15.03
N GLU A 156 0.64 -15.21 14.94
CA GLU A 156 1.29 -15.89 16.10
C GLU A 156 2.47 -15.09 16.64
#